data_36cc53706044e8265dab260197bc4161
#
_entry.id   36cc53706044e8265dab260197bc4161
#
_cell.length_a   1.000
_cell.length_b   1.000
_cell.length_c   1.000
_cell.angle_alpha   90.00
_cell.angle_beta   90.00
_cell.angle_gamma   90.00
#
_symmetry.space_group_name_H-M   'P 1'
#
loop_
_entity.id
_entity.type
_entity.pdbx_description
1 polymer ?
#
loop_
_entity_poly.entity_id
_entity_poly.type
_entity_poly.pdbx_seq_one_letter_code
_entity_poly.pdbx_strand_id
1 'polypeptide(L)'
;MRSHPVGTGPFKFTEFKPKEVIRVARNFDYSKRDRPYLDGIEYTIIPSTSTRMLGFIAGKFDMITLPLPLLREVKSQAPEAICDLVPANAANTLILNRAAPPFDSSDLRRAMALSLDRKAFIDILEEGHGDVGAAMLPPPEGVWGMPPDILGTLPGYDPDVPKNRAEARQIMQKLGYGPGNRLAVTVATRDLPPYRDPAVILIDQLKEVYIDGVLDIVPTVNWYPRLARKDYSVGLGGIENSLDDPDQSFYENYVCSAERNYTGYCNPGVDKLIDEQSMVVEQGKRQRLVWDIERKLAEDDAQPVILFRRVGYCWQPQVKGLTIMVNSMFNGWRFEDIWLDK
;
A
#
# COMPACT_ATOMS: atom_id res chain seq x y z
N MET A 1 -15.58 -22.35 -3.51
CA MET A 1 -15.42 -21.00 -4.08
C MET A 1 -14.19 -20.83 -4.99
N ARG A 2 -13.07 -21.53 -4.77
CA ARG A 2 -11.84 -21.32 -5.57
C ARG A 2 -11.94 -21.72 -7.05
N SER A 3 -12.79 -22.69 -7.39
CA SER A 3 -12.94 -23.20 -8.76
C SER A 3 -14.21 -22.77 -9.47
N HIS A 4 -15.21 -22.31 -8.73
CA HIS A 4 -16.51 -21.91 -9.28
C HIS A 4 -17.02 -20.69 -8.50
N PRO A 5 -16.44 -19.48 -8.72
CA PRO A 5 -16.92 -18.27 -8.06
C PRO A 5 -18.32 -17.91 -8.57
N VAL A 6 -19.19 -17.52 -7.66
CA VAL A 6 -20.54 -17.02 -7.94
C VAL A 6 -20.63 -15.58 -7.46
N GLY A 7 -21.18 -14.69 -8.28
CA GLY A 7 -21.31 -13.27 -7.96
C GLY A 7 -22.37 -12.59 -8.83
N THR A 8 -22.69 -11.35 -8.49
CA THR A 8 -23.68 -10.51 -9.19
C THR A 8 -23.03 -9.49 -10.15
N GLY A 9 -21.74 -9.61 -10.39
CA GLY A 9 -20.95 -8.67 -11.20
C GLY A 9 -21.26 -8.69 -12.69
N PRO A 10 -20.67 -7.74 -13.47
CA PRO A 10 -20.91 -7.59 -14.90
C PRO A 10 -20.33 -8.74 -15.74
N PHE A 11 -19.42 -9.51 -15.20
CA PHE A 11 -18.79 -10.63 -15.87
C PHE A 11 -18.88 -11.91 -15.06
N LYS A 12 -19.03 -13.05 -15.74
CA LYS A 12 -19.07 -14.40 -15.19
C LYS A 12 -17.74 -15.08 -15.44
N PHE A 13 -17.19 -15.72 -14.42
CA PHE A 13 -15.97 -16.53 -14.53
C PHE A 13 -16.16 -17.69 -15.50
N THR A 14 -15.17 -17.91 -16.37
CA THR A 14 -15.19 -19.02 -17.36
C THR A 14 -13.96 -19.91 -17.25
N GLU A 15 -12.77 -19.37 -17.00
CA GLU A 15 -11.55 -20.17 -16.96
C GLU A 15 -10.49 -19.58 -16.01
N PHE A 16 -9.76 -20.45 -15.35
CA PHE A 16 -8.50 -20.12 -14.66
C PHE A 16 -7.45 -21.19 -14.95
N LYS A 17 -6.39 -20.79 -15.63
CA LYS A 17 -5.16 -21.56 -15.78
C LYS A 17 -4.08 -20.90 -14.91
N PRO A 18 -3.61 -21.57 -13.84
CA PRO A 18 -2.60 -20.99 -12.95
C PRO A 18 -1.35 -20.59 -13.71
N LYS A 19 -0.85 -19.37 -13.42
CA LYS A 19 0.33 -18.73 -14.05
C LYS A 19 0.19 -18.40 -15.54
N GLU A 20 -0.98 -18.58 -16.14
CA GLU A 20 -1.24 -18.30 -17.55
C GLU A 20 -2.33 -17.25 -17.73
N VAL A 21 -3.57 -17.57 -17.35
CA VAL A 21 -4.72 -16.72 -17.72
C VAL A 21 -5.90 -16.88 -16.78
N ILE A 22 -6.65 -15.77 -16.62
CA ILE A 22 -8.02 -15.77 -16.08
C ILE A 22 -8.94 -15.25 -17.20
N ARG A 23 -10.07 -15.93 -17.46
CA ARG A 23 -11.07 -15.47 -18.42
C ARG A 23 -12.42 -15.29 -17.77
N VAL A 24 -13.08 -14.21 -18.16
CA VAL A 24 -14.46 -13.93 -17.78
C VAL A 24 -15.27 -13.54 -19.02
N ALA A 25 -16.54 -13.91 -19.05
CA ALA A 25 -17.46 -13.58 -20.14
C ALA A 25 -18.57 -12.64 -19.64
N ARG A 26 -19.21 -11.91 -20.54
CA ARG A 26 -20.35 -11.03 -20.26
C ARG A 26 -21.41 -11.75 -19.44
N ASN A 27 -21.90 -11.08 -18.41
CA ASN A 27 -23.08 -11.49 -17.66
C ASN A 27 -24.33 -10.81 -18.25
N PHE A 28 -25.12 -11.55 -19.03
CA PHE A 28 -26.35 -11.03 -19.61
C PHE A 28 -27.45 -10.73 -18.58
N ASP A 29 -27.33 -11.29 -17.35
CA ASP A 29 -28.26 -11.05 -16.22
C ASP A 29 -27.76 -9.94 -15.29
N TYR A 30 -26.82 -9.11 -15.75
CA TYR A 30 -26.27 -8.02 -14.92
C TYR A 30 -27.34 -6.97 -14.64
N SER A 31 -27.37 -6.45 -13.40
CA SER A 31 -28.41 -5.53 -12.92
C SER A 31 -28.46 -4.18 -13.62
N LYS A 32 -27.34 -3.71 -14.19
CA LYS A 32 -27.31 -2.48 -14.99
C LYS A 32 -27.67 -2.82 -16.45
N ARG A 33 -28.75 -2.21 -16.94
CA ARG A 33 -29.21 -2.37 -18.33
C ARG A 33 -28.12 -1.94 -19.31
N ASP A 34 -28.00 -2.64 -20.44
CA ASP A 34 -27.07 -2.37 -21.52
C ASP A 34 -25.59 -2.42 -21.09
N ARG A 35 -25.28 -3.11 -20.02
CA ARG A 35 -23.93 -3.35 -19.48
C ARG A 35 -23.69 -4.84 -19.23
N PRO A 36 -22.40 -5.26 -19.23
CA PRO A 36 -21.21 -4.56 -19.73
C PRO A 36 -21.21 -4.47 -21.26
N TYR A 37 -20.38 -3.60 -21.86
CA TYR A 37 -20.25 -3.49 -23.33
C TYR A 37 -19.37 -4.60 -23.92
N LEU A 38 -18.29 -4.95 -23.21
CA LEU A 38 -17.36 -6.00 -23.65
C LEU A 38 -18.02 -7.39 -23.57
N ASP A 39 -17.68 -8.27 -24.52
CA ASP A 39 -18.11 -9.67 -24.52
C ASP A 39 -17.39 -10.50 -23.47
N GLY A 40 -16.19 -10.11 -23.09
CA GLY A 40 -15.39 -10.74 -22.04
C GLY A 40 -14.07 -10.01 -21.78
N ILE A 41 -13.33 -10.51 -20.80
CA ILE A 41 -12.02 -10.00 -20.44
C ILE A 41 -11.08 -11.20 -20.27
N GLU A 42 -9.87 -11.05 -20.82
CA GLU A 42 -8.77 -11.99 -20.60
C GLU A 42 -7.66 -11.30 -19.80
N TYR A 43 -7.38 -11.82 -18.61
CA TYR A 43 -6.25 -11.41 -17.79
C TYR A 43 -5.08 -12.35 -18.01
N THR A 44 -4.10 -11.95 -18.81
CA THR A 44 -2.88 -12.73 -19.02
C THR A 44 -1.92 -12.53 -17.85
N ILE A 45 -1.48 -13.60 -17.22
CA ILE A 45 -0.60 -13.57 -16.04
C ILE A 45 0.85 -13.57 -16.49
N ILE A 46 1.50 -12.39 -16.47
CA ILE A 46 2.90 -12.22 -16.86
C ILE A 46 3.68 -11.62 -15.67
N PRO A 47 4.51 -12.42 -14.97
CA PRO A 47 5.29 -11.94 -13.83
C PRO A 47 6.31 -10.87 -14.18
N SER A 48 6.98 -11.00 -15.34
CA SER A 48 7.99 -10.05 -15.80
C SER A 48 7.34 -8.76 -16.29
N THR A 49 7.65 -7.65 -15.64
CA THR A 49 7.13 -6.32 -15.99
C THR A 49 7.62 -5.87 -17.37
N SER A 50 8.89 -6.13 -17.72
CA SER A 50 9.45 -5.81 -19.03
C SER A 50 8.77 -6.62 -20.15
N THR A 51 8.51 -7.91 -19.93
CA THR A 51 7.77 -8.73 -20.92
C THR A 51 6.34 -8.20 -21.12
N ARG A 52 5.68 -7.77 -20.06
CA ARG A 52 4.35 -7.17 -20.10
C ARG A 52 4.33 -5.87 -20.90
N MET A 53 5.32 -5.00 -20.66
CA MET A 53 5.52 -3.76 -21.39
C MET A 53 5.73 -4.00 -22.89
N LEU A 54 6.66 -4.89 -23.24
CA LEU A 54 6.94 -5.21 -24.66
C LEU A 54 5.72 -5.82 -25.36
N GLY A 55 4.94 -6.66 -24.67
CA GLY A 55 3.69 -7.20 -25.19
C GLY A 55 2.64 -6.11 -25.47
N PHE A 56 2.56 -5.10 -24.61
CA PHE A 56 1.67 -3.95 -24.81
C PHE A 56 2.11 -3.09 -26.00
N ILE A 57 3.40 -2.76 -26.09
CA ILE A 57 3.97 -2.01 -27.22
C ILE A 57 3.72 -2.74 -28.55
N ALA A 58 3.78 -4.08 -28.53
CA ALA A 58 3.46 -4.92 -29.69
C ALA A 58 1.94 -5.08 -29.95
N GLY A 59 1.07 -4.38 -29.23
CA GLY A 59 -0.39 -4.41 -29.40
C GLY A 59 -1.06 -5.71 -28.96
N LYS A 60 -0.39 -6.53 -28.11
CA LYS A 60 -0.98 -7.80 -27.61
C LYS A 60 -1.95 -7.59 -26.43
N PHE A 61 -1.91 -6.44 -25.79
CA PHE A 61 -2.73 -6.11 -24.63
C PHE A 61 -3.39 -4.76 -24.82
N ASP A 62 -4.66 -4.65 -24.47
CA ASP A 62 -5.40 -3.39 -24.51
C ASP A 62 -5.05 -2.46 -23.36
N MET A 63 -4.66 -3.01 -22.20
CA MET A 63 -4.33 -2.26 -21.01
C MET A 63 -3.26 -2.97 -20.17
N ILE A 64 -2.36 -2.21 -19.56
CA ILE A 64 -1.35 -2.71 -18.60
C ILE A 64 -1.16 -1.75 -17.43
N THR A 65 -0.58 -2.29 -16.34
CA THR A 65 -0.07 -1.51 -15.21
C THR A 65 1.45 -1.61 -15.15
N LEU A 66 2.13 -0.49 -14.88
CA LEU A 66 3.59 -0.38 -14.88
C LEU A 66 4.08 0.50 -13.73
N PRO A 67 5.30 0.28 -13.21
CA PRO A 67 5.98 1.27 -12.41
C PRO A 67 6.42 2.47 -13.26
N LEU A 68 6.58 3.63 -12.64
CA LEU A 68 6.87 4.90 -13.31
C LEU A 68 8.07 4.85 -14.29
N PRO A 69 9.22 4.22 -13.99
CA PRO A 69 10.34 4.20 -14.94
C PRO A 69 9.97 3.59 -16.30
N LEU A 70 9.17 2.53 -16.31
CA LEU A 70 8.74 1.86 -17.54
C LEU A 70 7.59 2.59 -18.26
N LEU A 71 6.84 3.41 -17.56
CA LEU A 71 5.79 4.25 -18.16
C LEU A 71 6.37 5.24 -19.17
N ARG A 72 7.54 5.83 -18.88
CA ARG A 72 8.26 6.72 -19.82
C ARG A 72 8.71 5.98 -21.07
N GLU A 73 9.16 4.74 -20.91
CA GLU A 73 9.58 3.90 -22.03
C GLU A 73 8.40 3.55 -22.95
N VAL A 74 7.23 3.23 -22.38
CA VAL A 74 6.00 3.02 -23.17
C VAL A 74 5.64 4.28 -23.96
N LYS A 75 5.64 5.45 -23.34
CA LYS A 75 5.34 6.71 -24.03
C LYS A 75 6.31 7.03 -25.16
N SER A 76 7.56 6.58 -25.06
CA SER A 76 8.57 6.75 -26.11
C SER A 76 8.39 5.78 -27.28
N GLN A 77 8.03 4.51 -27.02
CA GLN A 77 7.96 3.45 -28.03
C GLN A 77 6.57 3.24 -28.61
N ALA A 78 5.51 3.66 -27.91
CA ALA A 78 4.12 3.61 -28.32
C ALA A 78 3.46 4.98 -28.05
N PRO A 79 3.79 6.02 -28.83
CA PRO A 79 3.37 7.41 -28.56
C PRO A 79 1.85 7.61 -28.61
N GLU A 80 1.10 6.79 -29.34
CA GLU A 80 -0.36 6.78 -29.33
C GLU A 80 -0.97 6.22 -28.06
N ALA A 81 -0.27 5.43 -27.27
CA ALA A 81 -0.79 4.88 -26.05
C ALA A 81 -1.10 6.00 -25.03
N ILE A 82 -2.25 5.90 -24.41
CA ILE A 82 -2.64 6.81 -23.35
C ILE A 82 -2.11 6.25 -22.06
N CYS A 83 -1.31 7.04 -21.33
CA CYS A 83 -0.74 6.61 -20.06
C CYS A 83 -0.95 7.67 -18.98
N ASP A 84 -1.32 7.22 -17.78
CA ASP A 84 -1.53 8.04 -16.61
C ASP A 84 -0.81 7.47 -15.38
N LEU A 85 -0.37 8.34 -14.47
CA LEU A 85 0.25 7.98 -13.19
C LEU A 85 -0.65 8.45 -12.07
N VAL A 86 -1.27 7.51 -11.38
CA VAL A 86 -2.25 7.81 -10.33
C VAL A 86 -1.84 7.22 -8.98
N PRO A 87 -2.21 7.86 -7.87
CA PRO A 87 -2.01 7.26 -6.56
C PRO A 87 -2.81 5.96 -6.46
N ALA A 88 -2.19 4.97 -5.85
CA ALA A 88 -2.89 3.78 -5.40
C ALA A 88 -3.28 3.99 -3.93
N ASN A 89 -4.48 3.55 -3.53
CA ASN A 89 -4.84 3.50 -2.12
C ASN A 89 -4.12 2.32 -1.44
N ALA A 90 -2.81 2.33 -1.56
CA ALA A 90 -1.89 1.28 -1.12
C ALA A 90 -0.61 1.91 -0.55
N ALA A 91 -0.36 1.66 0.72
CA ALA A 91 0.79 2.16 1.45
C ALA A 91 1.80 1.06 1.76
N ASN A 92 3.09 1.38 1.71
CA ASN A 92 4.11 0.59 2.37
C ASN A 92 4.17 0.96 3.85
N THR A 93 4.23 -0.05 4.71
CA THR A 93 4.20 0.14 6.17
C THR A 93 5.24 -0.69 6.88
N LEU A 94 5.67 -0.17 8.03
CA LEU A 94 6.53 -0.87 8.96
C LEU A 94 5.66 -1.66 9.96
N ILE A 95 5.87 -2.97 10.05
CA ILE A 95 5.12 -3.86 10.92
C ILE A 95 6.07 -4.31 12.04
N LEU A 96 5.90 -3.75 13.24
CA LEU A 96 6.72 -4.08 14.41
C LEU A 96 5.95 -5.04 15.31
N ASN A 97 6.56 -6.17 15.68
CA ASN A 97 5.93 -7.15 16.55
C ASN A 97 5.93 -6.68 18.01
N ARG A 98 4.84 -6.06 18.43
CA ARG A 98 4.69 -5.51 19.81
C ARG A 98 4.51 -6.58 20.87
N ALA A 99 4.26 -7.83 20.48
CA ALA A 99 3.99 -8.92 21.40
C ALA A 99 5.28 -9.60 21.94
N ALA A 100 6.44 -9.24 21.40
CA ALA A 100 7.71 -9.87 21.73
C ALA A 100 8.89 -8.90 21.72
N PRO A 101 9.92 -9.12 22.55
CA PRO A 101 11.17 -8.38 22.46
C PRO A 101 11.79 -8.45 21.05
N PRO A 102 12.50 -7.39 20.64
CA PRO A 102 12.75 -6.16 21.41
C PRO A 102 11.64 -5.10 21.20
N PHE A 103 10.65 -5.32 20.34
CA PHE A 103 9.65 -4.33 19.95
C PHE A 103 8.41 -4.26 20.85
N ASP A 104 8.40 -4.96 21.99
CA ASP A 104 7.54 -4.67 23.13
C ASP A 104 7.87 -3.31 23.75
N SER A 105 9.13 -2.83 23.64
CA SER A 105 9.55 -1.50 24.02
C SER A 105 8.96 -0.40 23.13
N SER A 106 8.20 0.55 23.72
CA SER A 106 7.69 1.73 23.01
C SER A 106 8.83 2.63 22.52
N ASP A 107 9.87 2.80 23.33
CA ASP A 107 11.03 3.62 22.96
C ASP A 107 11.72 3.08 21.70
N LEU A 108 11.84 1.75 21.57
CA LEU A 108 12.46 1.17 20.41
C LEU A 108 11.58 1.34 19.15
N ARG A 109 10.25 1.21 19.28
CA ARG A 109 9.33 1.48 18.17
C ARG A 109 9.39 2.95 17.75
N ARG A 110 9.48 3.87 18.72
CA ARG A 110 9.69 5.31 18.45
C ARG A 110 10.99 5.54 17.69
N ALA A 111 12.10 4.95 18.10
CA ALA A 111 13.38 5.08 17.41
C ALA A 111 13.31 4.56 15.96
N MET A 112 12.58 3.46 15.71
CA MET A 112 12.32 2.94 14.38
C MET A 112 11.50 3.92 13.51
N ALA A 113 10.43 4.50 14.06
CA ALA A 113 9.59 5.46 13.33
C ALA A 113 10.36 6.75 12.99
N LEU A 114 11.19 7.25 13.92
CA LEU A 114 12.04 8.43 13.74
C LEU A 114 13.21 8.20 12.76
N SER A 115 13.60 6.97 12.50
CA SER A 115 14.69 6.67 11.55
C SER A 115 14.30 6.89 10.09
N LEU A 116 12.99 6.89 9.78
CA LEU A 116 12.46 6.89 8.42
C LEU A 116 12.67 8.23 7.71
N ASP A 117 13.46 8.21 6.66
CA ASP A 117 13.49 9.27 5.65
C ASP A 117 12.52 8.90 4.52
N ARG A 118 11.26 9.31 4.67
CA ARG A 118 10.18 8.99 3.72
C ARG A 118 10.43 9.61 2.35
N LYS A 119 11.05 10.80 2.33
CA LYS A 119 11.39 11.46 1.07
C LYS A 119 12.41 10.63 0.27
N ALA A 120 13.41 10.07 0.91
CA ALA A 120 14.38 9.21 0.24
C ALA A 120 13.73 7.95 -0.36
N PHE A 121 12.74 7.34 0.31
CA PHE A 121 11.97 6.25 -0.28
C PHE A 121 11.23 6.69 -1.55
N ILE A 122 10.58 7.85 -1.50
CA ILE A 122 9.83 8.39 -2.64
C ILE A 122 10.76 8.73 -3.80
N ASP A 123 11.88 9.38 -3.52
CA ASP A 123 12.85 9.79 -4.55
C ASP A 123 13.46 8.56 -5.26
N ILE A 124 13.78 7.50 -4.52
CA ILE A 124 14.42 6.29 -5.06
C ILE A 124 13.42 5.38 -5.77
N LEU A 125 12.25 5.16 -5.19
CA LEU A 125 11.28 4.15 -5.67
C LEU A 125 10.27 4.71 -6.67
N GLU A 126 9.89 5.97 -6.50
CA GLU A 126 8.80 6.62 -7.23
C GLU A 126 9.29 7.88 -7.98
N GLU A 127 10.60 8.08 -8.11
CA GLU A 127 11.22 9.23 -8.79
C GLU A 127 10.64 10.58 -8.33
N GLY A 128 10.31 10.71 -7.05
CA GLY A 128 9.73 11.90 -6.45
C GLY A 128 8.21 12.01 -6.55
N HIS A 129 7.50 11.02 -7.09
CA HIS A 129 6.06 11.08 -7.34
C HIS A 129 5.18 10.36 -6.31
N GLY A 130 5.73 9.81 -5.25
CA GLY A 130 4.97 9.19 -4.16
C GLY A 130 4.37 10.22 -3.20
N ASP A 131 3.49 9.77 -2.31
CA ASP A 131 2.83 10.62 -1.33
C ASP A 131 3.17 10.18 0.09
N VAL A 132 3.41 11.15 0.99
CA VAL A 132 3.57 10.88 2.42
C VAL A 132 2.21 11.05 3.10
N GLY A 133 1.73 9.99 3.75
CA GLY A 133 0.49 10.00 4.52
C GLY A 133 0.64 9.23 5.82
N ALA A 134 -0.32 9.35 6.71
CA ALA A 134 -0.43 8.51 7.90
C ALA A 134 -1.23 7.24 7.57
N ALA A 135 -2.32 6.93 8.27
CA ALA A 135 -3.12 5.74 7.98
C ALA A 135 -3.95 5.85 6.69
N MET A 136 -4.25 7.08 6.25
CA MET A 136 -5.05 7.39 5.08
C MET A 136 -4.21 8.07 3.99
N LEU A 137 -4.64 7.89 2.72
CA LEU A 137 -4.08 8.62 1.59
C LEU A 137 -4.29 10.12 1.79
N PRO A 138 -3.24 10.96 1.65
CA PRO A 138 -3.35 12.39 1.85
C PRO A 138 -4.06 13.10 0.67
N PRO A 139 -4.56 14.33 0.88
CA PRO A 139 -5.05 15.16 -0.22
C PRO A 139 -3.92 15.50 -1.22
N PRO A 140 -4.24 15.86 -2.49
CA PRO A 140 -5.59 16.13 -2.98
C PRO A 140 -6.40 14.90 -3.36
N GLU A 141 -5.78 13.75 -3.58
CA GLU A 141 -6.46 12.55 -4.08
C GLU A 141 -7.19 11.77 -2.98
N GLY A 142 -6.64 11.77 -1.75
CA GLY A 142 -7.30 11.18 -0.58
C GLY A 142 -8.26 12.17 0.07
N VAL A 143 -9.48 11.71 0.33
CA VAL A 143 -10.51 12.54 0.99
C VAL A 143 -10.29 12.63 2.49
N TRP A 144 -9.74 11.58 3.09
CA TRP A 144 -9.73 11.39 4.54
C TRP A 144 -8.40 11.69 5.21
N GLY A 145 -7.29 11.56 4.49
CA GLY A 145 -5.96 11.70 5.05
C GLY A 145 -5.66 13.11 5.53
N MET A 146 -4.71 13.19 6.44
CA MET A 146 -4.25 14.44 7.03
C MET A 146 -3.48 15.29 6.02
N PRO A 147 -3.73 16.60 5.92
CA PRO A 147 -2.94 17.50 5.09
C PRO A 147 -1.45 17.49 5.49
N PRO A 148 -0.52 17.70 4.54
CA PRO A 148 0.93 17.61 4.79
C PRO A 148 1.45 18.56 5.88
N ASP A 149 0.88 19.75 6.01
CA ASP A 149 1.25 20.74 7.03
C ASP A 149 0.91 20.29 8.45
N ILE A 150 -0.23 19.61 8.62
CA ILE A 150 -0.63 19.01 9.89
C ILE A 150 0.17 17.72 10.14
N LEU A 151 0.30 16.88 9.10
CA LEU A 151 1.03 15.63 9.17
C LEU A 151 2.48 15.83 9.63
N GLY A 152 3.17 16.85 9.11
CA GLY A 152 4.54 17.18 9.48
C GLY A 152 4.74 17.57 10.95
N THR A 153 3.66 17.82 11.71
CA THR A 153 3.73 18.06 13.15
C THR A 153 3.72 16.77 13.99
N LEU A 154 3.43 15.63 13.36
CA LEU A 154 3.34 14.35 14.06
C LEU A 154 4.73 13.73 14.30
N PRO A 155 4.88 12.96 15.39
CA PRO A 155 6.12 12.24 15.65
C PRO A 155 6.54 11.34 14.46
N GLY A 156 7.81 11.50 14.05
CA GLY A 156 8.36 10.74 12.93
C GLY A 156 7.97 11.23 11.53
N TYR A 157 7.08 12.24 11.40
CA TYR A 157 6.70 12.86 10.13
C TYR A 157 7.30 14.26 9.90
N ASP A 158 8.02 14.80 10.90
CA ASP A 158 8.79 16.05 10.75
C ASP A 158 9.78 15.89 9.57
N PRO A 159 9.79 16.80 8.60
CA PRO A 159 10.69 16.74 7.44
C PRO A 159 12.18 16.91 7.81
N ASP A 160 12.51 17.36 9.01
CA ASP A 160 13.88 17.43 9.52
C ASP A 160 14.40 16.05 9.92
N VAL A 161 14.76 15.25 8.93
CA VAL A 161 15.29 13.88 9.11
C VAL A 161 16.54 13.84 10.00
N PRO A 162 17.54 14.77 9.87
CA PRO A 162 18.67 14.82 10.78
C PRO A 162 18.28 14.97 12.25
N LYS A 163 17.29 15.83 12.56
CA LYS A 163 16.74 16.02 13.91
C LYS A 163 16.07 14.73 14.41
N ASN A 164 15.20 14.12 13.62
CA ASN A 164 14.51 12.88 13.97
C ASN A 164 15.52 11.75 14.27
N ARG A 165 16.54 11.58 13.43
CA ARG A 165 17.59 10.58 13.63
C ARG A 165 18.47 10.88 14.84
N ALA A 166 18.69 12.16 15.15
CA ALA A 166 19.41 12.53 16.38
C ALA A 166 18.62 12.11 17.64
N GLU A 167 17.31 12.34 17.65
CA GLU A 167 16.42 11.87 18.72
C GLU A 167 16.39 10.34 18.80
N ALA A 168 16.25 9.65 17.66
CA ALA A 168 16.32 8.19 17.60
C ALA A 168 17.61 7.64 18.20
N ARG A 169 18.78 8.24 17.87
CA ARG A 169 20.07 7.83 18.45
C ARG A 169 20.11 8.03 19.96
N GLN A 170 19.52 9.12 20.48
CA GLN A 170 19.44 9.33 21.95
C GLN A 170 18.59 8.25 22.62
N ILE A 171 17.47 7.87 22.02
CA ILE A 171 16.62 6.78 22.51
C ILE A 171 17.41 5.47 22.50
N MET A 172 18.07 5.14 21.38
CA MET A 172 18.86 3.92 21.28
C MET A 172 19.99 3.87 22.31
N GLN A 173 20.68 4.99 22.56
CA GLN A 173 21.73 5.07 23.59
C GLN A 173 21.19 4.84 25.00
N LYS A 174 20.00 5.37 25.33
CA LYS A 174 19.33 5.10 26.62
C LYS A 174 19.00 3.62 26.79
N LEU A 175 18.71 2.91 25.68
CA LEU A 175 18.45 1.48 25.66
C LEU A 175 19.75 0.63 25.65
N GLY A 176 20.94 1.26 25.68
CA GLY A 176 22.23 0.59 25.71
C GLY A 176 22.81 0.27 24.34
N TYR A 177 22.21 0.76 23.24
CA TYR A 177 22.72 0.58 21.89
C TYR A 177 23.54 1.79 21.43
N GLY A 178 24.55 1.55 20.62
CA GLY A 178 25.46 2.58 20.11
C GLY A 178 26.42 2.05 19.06
N PRO A 179 27.45 2.82 18.64
CA PRO A 179 28.38 2.40 17.59
C PRO A 179 29.08 1.05 17.88
N GLY A 180 29.39 0.77 19.15
CA GLY A 180 30.06 -0.48 19.57
C GLY A 180 29.11 -1.61 20.01
N ASN A 181 27.81 -1.33 20.14
CA ASN A 181 26.78 -2.31 20.54
C ASN A 181 25.49 -2.03 19.77
N ARG A 182 25.38 -2.54 18.55
CA ARG A 182 24.27 -2.29 17.66
C ARG A 182 23.17 -3.34 17.85
N LEU A 183 21.90 -2.95 17.65
CA LEU A 183 20.78 -3.87 17.68
C LEU A 183 20.70 -4.64 16.35
N ALA A 184 20.83 -5.96 16.39
CA ALA A 184 20.59 -6.79 15.22
C ALA A 184 19.09 -7.14 15.09
N VAL A 185 18.52 -6.96 13.91
CA VAL A 185 17.12 -7.30 13.60
C VAL A 185 17.00 -8.00 12.25
N THR A 186 16.00 -8.86 12.13
CA THR A 186 15.61 -9.43 10.83
C THR A 186 14.44 -8.63 10.27
N VAL A 187 14.58 -8.13 9.03
CA VAL A 187 13.54 -7.42 8.30
C VAL A 187 12.90 -8.37 7.30
N ALA A 188 11.75 -8.89 7.66
CA ALA A 188 10.97 -9.81 6.82
C ALA A 188 10.12 -9.06 5.80
N THR A 189 10.08 -9.53 4.57
CA THR A 189 9.23 -8.97 3.52
C THR A 189 8.88 -10.02 2.45
N ARG A 190 7.91 -9.71 1.59
CA ARG A 190 7.54 -10.56 0.46
C ARG A 190 8.56 -10.48 -0.67
N ASP A 191 8.73 -11.59 -1.42
CA ASP A 191 9.51 -11.60 -2.67
C ASP A 191 8.73 -10.95 -3.83
N LEU A 192 8.47 -9.67 -3.67
CA LEU A 192 7.85 -8.82 -4.70
C LEU A 192 8.52 -7.45 -4.67
N PRO A 193 8.91 -6.87 -5.82
CA PRO A 193 9.61 -5.59 -5.87
C PRO A 193 8.97 -4.46 -5.04
N PRO A 194 7.64 -4.25 -5.05
CA PRO A 194 7.00 -3.20 -4.25
C PRO A 194 7.18 -3.32 -2.73
N TYR A 195 7.72 -4.42 -2.23
CA TYR A 195 7.97 -4.67 -0.80
C TYR A 195 9.44 -4.94 -0.51
N ARG A 196 10.11 -5.69 -1.40
CA ARG A 196 11.53 -6.03 -1.25
C ARG A 196 12.41 -4.78 -1.36
N ASP A 197 12.19 -3.95 -2.37
CA ASP A 197 13.04 -2.80 -2.64
C ASP A 197 12.94 -1.74 -1.51
N PRO A 198 11.75 -1.39 -0.96
CA PRO A 198 11.67 -0.59 0.26
C PRO A 198 12.37 -1.23 1.47
N ALA A 199 12.37 -2.57 1.62
CA ALA A 199 13.04 -3.21 2.74
C ALA A 199 14.57 -3.03 2.70
N VAL A 200 15.16 -3.00 1.51
CA VAL A 200 16.59 -2.73 1.33
C VAL A 200 16.92 -1.29 1.76
N ILE A 201 16.11 -0.31 1.34
CA ILE A 201 16.28 1.09 1.74
C ILE A 201 16.11 1.24 3.26
N LEU A 202 15.11 0.59 3.86
CA LEU A 202 14.89 0.60 5.30
C LEU A 202 16.13 0.10 6.05
N ILE A 203 16.69 -1.03 5.65
CA ILE A 203 17.89 -1.62 6.27
C ILE A 203 19.06 -0.64 6.25
N ASP A 204 19.23 0.11 5.17
CA ASP A 204 20.30 1.11 5.08
C ASP A 204 20.03 2.30 6.01
N GLN A 205 18.80 2.80 6.06
CA GLN A 205 18.41 3.88 6.98
C GLN A 205 18.55 3.51 8.46
N LEU A 206 18.27 2.27 8.82
CA LEU A 206 18.38 1.77 10.19
C LEU A 206 19.83 1.83 10.73
N LYS A 207 20.84 1.75 9.86
CA LYS A 207 22.25 1.88 10.25
C LYS A 207 22.54 3.22 10.89
N GLU A 208 21.85 4.28 10.48
CA GLU A 208 22.02 5.63 10.99
C GLU A 208 21.60 5.77 12.49
N VAL A 209 20.84 4.81 13.00
CA VAL A 209 20.33 4.80 14.38
C VAL A 209 20.76 3.56 15.17
N TYR A 210 21.92 3.00 14.83
CA TYR A 210 22.53 1.84 15.52
C TYR A 210 21.73 0.54 15.43
N ILE A 211 21.00 0.34 14.35
CA ILE A 211 20.27 -0.91 14.07
C ILE A 211 20.87 -1.57 12.82
N ASP A 212 21.24 -2.84 12.94
CA ASP A 212 21.74 -3.66 11.84
C ASP A 212 20.63 -4.62 11.38
N GLY A 213 20.07 -4.33 10.20
CA GLY A 213 19.01 -5.14 9.61
C GLY A 213 19.56 -6.23 8.67
N VAL A 214 18.99 -7.41 8.74
CA VAL A 214 19.21 -8.50 7.78
C VAL A 214 17.92 -8.78 7.04
N LEU A 215 17.97 -8.77 5.70
CA LEU A 215 16.83 -9.02 4.86
C LEU A 215 16.39 -10.49 4.91
N ASP A 216 15.10 -10.73 5.14
CA ASP A 216 14.48 -12.05 5.12
C ASP A 216 13.35 -12.07 4.09
N ILE A 217 13.58 -12.73 2.97
CA ILE A 217 12.63 -12.82 1.86
C ILE A 217 11.69 -13.99 2.08
N VAL A 218 10.41 -13.69 2.27
CA VAL A 218 9.35 -14.65 2.54
C VAL A 218 8.52 -14.91 1.28
N PRO A 219 8.35 -16.17 0.84
CA PRO A 219 7.41 -16.49 -0.23
C PRO A 219 6.01 -15.96 0.08
N THR A 220 5.34 -15.35 -0.91
CA THR A 220 4.05 -14.67 -0.71
C THR A 220 2.99 -15.57 -0.07
N VAL A 221 2.98 -16.87 -0.38
CA VAL A 221 2.03 -17.84 0.19
C VAL A 221 2.22 -18.05 1.71
N ASN A 222 3.42 -17.78 2.22
CA ASN A 222 3.79 -17.93 3.63
C ASN A 222 3.72 -16.61 4.40
N TRP A 223 3.62 -15.48 3.72
CA TRP A 223 3.70 -14.15 4.32
C TRP A 223 2.62 -13.91 5.37
N TYR A 224 1.36 -13.94 4.97
CA TYR A 224 0.26 -13.66 5.90
C TYR A 224 0.14 -14.72 7.02
N PRO A 225 0.31 -16.04 6.77
CA PRO A 225 0.40 -17.03 7.85
C PRO A 225 1.51 -16.74 8.86
N ARG A 226 2.67 -16.23 8.41
CA ARG A 226 3.78 -15.87 9.29
C ARG A 226 3.45 -14.65 10.15
N LEU A 227 2.87 -13.59 9.54
CA LEU A 227 2.42 -12.41 10.28
C LEU A 227 1.35 -12.75 11.33
N ALA A 228 0.37 -13.58 10.97
CA ALA A 228 -0.70 -13.99 11.87
C ALA A 228 -0.18 -14.75 13.11
N ARG A 229 0.89 -15.54 12.95
CA ARG A 229 1.56 -16.22 14.07
C ARG A 229 2.52 -15.35 14.86
N LYS A 230 2.70 -14.07 14.45
CA LYS A 230 3.70 -13.16 15.05
C LYS A 230 5.15 -13.70 14.96
N ASP A 231 5.45 -14.52 13.95
CA ASP A 231 6.76 -15.12 13.72
C ASP A 231 7.68 -14.18 12.92
N TYR A 232 7.91 -13.01 13.48
CA TYR A 232 8.79 -11.96 12.92
C TYR A 232 9.11 -10.94 14.00
N SER A 233 10.16 -10.15 13.80
CA SER A 233 10.57 -9.01 14.64
C SER A 233 10.17 -7.70 13.97
N VAL A 234 10.71 -7.46 12.76
CA VAL A 234 10.34 -6.36 11.88
C VAL A 234 9.79 -6.94 10.58
N GLY A 235 8.63 -6.44 10.15
CA GLY A 235 8.06 -6.71 8.85
C GLY A 235 7.98 -5.43 8.02
N LEU A 236 8.24 -5.52 6.72
CA LEU A 236 7.87 -4.50 5.75
C LEU A 236 6.77 -5.07 4.86
N GLY A 237 5.60 -4.47 4.95
CA GLY A 237 4.40 -4.90 4.23
C GLY A 237 3.64 -3.72 3.65
N GLY A 238 2.34 -3.89 3.48
CA GLY A 238 1.47 -2.82 3.01
C GLY A 238 0.06 -2.94 3.55
N ILE A 239 -0.62 -1.79 3.58
CA ILE A 239 -2.06 -1.67 3.74
C ILE A 239 -2.63 -1.26 2.38
N GLU A 240 -3.62 -1.99 1.91
CA GLU A 240 -4.26 -1.76 0.63
C GLU A 240 -5.78 -1.63 0.85
N ASN A 241 -6.34 -0.49 0.50
CA ASN A 241 -7.76 -0.19 0.72
C ASN A 241 -8.53 -0.26 -0.61
N SER A 242 -9.54 -1.11 -0.66
CA SER A 242 -10.43 -1.25 -1.82
C SER A 242 -11.54 -0.20 -1.87
N LEU A 243 -11.79 0.46 -0.76
CA LEU A 243 -12.74 1.55 -0.60
C LEU A 243 -12.03 2.82 -0.17
N ASP A 244 -12.48 3.96 -0.65
CA ASP A 244 -12.08 5.26 -0.12
C ASP A 244 -12.98 5.62 1.08
N ASP A 245 -12.87 4.79 2.12
CA ASP A 245 -13.55 4.97 3.40
C ASP A 245 -12.64 4.53 4.56
N PRO A 246 -12.54 5.32 5.63
CA PRO A 246 -11.69 5.03 6.78
C PRO A 246 -12.00 3.71 7.48
N ASP A 247 -13.26 3.29 7.47
CA ASP A 247 -13.71 2.09 8.17
C ASP A 247 -12.93 0.86 7.72
N GLN A 248 -12.69 0.71 6.41
CA GLN A 248 -11.95 -0.45 5.93
C GLN A 248 -10.54 -0.49 6.55
N SER A 249 -9.79 0.60 6.49
CA SER A 249 -8.43 0.62 7.03
C SER A 249 -8.41 0.43 8.54
N PHE A 250 -9.27 1.14 9.26
CA PHE A 250 -9.26 1.14 10.73
C PHE A 250 -9.73 -0.18 11.31
N TYR A 251 -10.88 -0.72 10.87
CA TYR A 251 -11.41 -1.98 11.39
C TYR A 251 -10.61 -3.21 10.95
N GLU A 252 -9.96 -3.19 9.78
CA GLU A 252 -9.15 -4.31 9.34
C GLU A 252 -7.77 -4.37 10.01
N ASN A 253 -7.18 -3.21 10.39
CA ASN A 253 -5.76 -3.16 10.77
C ASN A 253 -5.49 -2.64 12.18
N TYR A 254 -6.35 -1.78 12.77
CA TYR A 254 -5.97 -1.01 13.96
C TYR A 254 -6.82 -1.29 15.20
N VAL A 255 -8.09 -1.72 15.08
CA VAL A 255 -8.84 -2.08 16.29
C VAL A 255 -8.21 -3.29 16.99
N CYS A 256 -8.37 -3.36 18.32
CA CYS A 256 -7.74 -4.41 19.14
C CYS A 256 -8.02 -5.84 18.65
N SER A 257 -9.23 -6.08 18.12
CA SER A 257 -9.68 -7.38 17.62
C SER A 257 -9.51 -7.59 16.11
N ALA A 258 -8.86 -6.65 15.40
CA ALA A 258 -8.76 -6.73 13.95
C ALA A 258 -7.98 -7.98 13.49
N GLU A 259 -8.50 -8.67 12.50
CA GLU A 259 -7.90 -9.89 11.96
C GLU A 259 -6.51 -9.62 11.35
N ARG A 260 -6.33 -8.43 10.73
CA ARG A 260 -5.07 -8.00 10.13
C ARG A 260 -4.21 -7.14 11.05
N ASN A 261 -4.54 -7.06 12.33
CA ASN A 261 -3.70 -6.40 13.32
C ASN A 261 -2.40 -7.20 13.56
N TYR A 262 -1.54 -7.19 12.56
CA TYR A 262 -0.29 -7.95 12.63
C TYR A 262 0.69 -7.39 13.64
N THR A 263 0.65 -6.10 13.95
CA THR A 263 1.53 -5.48 14.96
C THR A 263 1.20 -5.89 16.39
N GLY A 264 -0.06 -6.24 16.67
CA GLY A 264 -0.57 -6.46 18.03
C GLY A 264 -0.87 -5.13 18.75
N TYR A 265 -1.09 -4.05 17.99
CA TYR A 265 -1.54 -2.77 18.55
C TYR A 265 -2.92 -2.92 19.19
N CYS A 266 -3.10 -2.31 20.34
CA CYS A 266 -4.41 -2.26 20.99
C CYS A 266 -4.47 -1.02 21.89
N ASN A 267 -5.40 -0.13 21.58
CA ASN A 267 -5.73 1.05 22.37
C ASN A 267 -7.27 1.23 22.37
N PRO A 268 -7.96 0.85 23.46
CA PRO A 268 -9.42 0.97 23.55
C PRO A 268 -9.96 2.38 23.35
N GLY A 269 -9.12 3.40 23.62
CA GLY A 269 -9.49 4.79 23.35
C GLY A 269 -9.52 5.10 21.85
N VAL A 270 -8.64 4.48 21.08
CA VAL A 270 -8.64 4.58 19.61
C VAL A 270 -9.79 3.76 19.03
N ASP A 271 -10.05 2.55 19.54
CA ASP A 271 -11.21 1.74 19.12
C ASP A 271 -12.52 2.55 19.25
N LYS A 272 -12.71 3.24 20.38
CA LYS A 272 -13.88 4.10 20.60
C LYS A 272 -13.97 5.25 19.59
N LEU A 273 -12.86 5.89 19.23
CA LEU A 273 -12.85 6.95 18.22
C LEU A 273 -13.15 6.40 16.82
N ILE A 274 -12.70 5.19 16.51
CA ILE A 274 -13.01 4.49 15.27
C ILE A 274 -14.52 4.23 15.17
N ASP A 275 -15.14 3.74 16.23
CA ASP A 275 -16.59 3.56 16.29
C ASP A 275 -17.34 4.90 16.16
N GLU A 276 -16.85 5.95 16.83
CA GLU A 276 -17.47 7.28 16.79
C GLU A 276 -17.43 7.86 15.37
N GLN A 277 -16.27 7.84 14.69
CA GLN A 277 -16.16 8.39 13.33
C GLN A 277 -17.08 7.65 12.34
N SER A 278 -17.23 6.32 12.49
CA SER A 278 -18.06 5.49 11.62
C SER A 278 -19.56 5.86 11.68
N MET A 279 -20.01 6.44 12.79
CA MET A 279 -21.39 6.90 12.97
C MET A 279 -21.65 8.34 12.48
N VAL A 280 -20.62 9.08 12.08
CA VAL A 280 -20.74 10.48 11.67
C VAL A 280 -21.03 10.62 10.18
N VAL A 281 -22.18 11.20 9.85
CA VAL A 281 -22.62 11.41 8.45
C VAL A 281 -21.99 12.67 7.83
N GLU A 282 -21.78 13.73 8.63
CA GLU A 282 -21.20 14.98 8.13
C GLU A 282 -19.70 14.81 7.86
N GLN A 283 -19.31 14.94 6.58
CA GLN A 283 -17.98 14.61 6.09
C GLN A 283 -16.86 15.38 6.81
N GLY A 284 -17.00 16.68 7.00
CA GLY A 284 -15.95 17.49 7.62
C GLY A 284 -15.78 17.17 9.11
N LYS A 285 -16.86 16.80 9.81
CA LYS A 285 -16.78 16.33 11.19
C LYS A 285 -16.13 14.95 11.26
N ARG A 286 -16.51 14.04 10.38
CA ARG A 286 -15.90 12.70 10.28
C ARG A 286 -14.40 12.80 9.98
N GLN A 287 -14.02 13.67 9.05
CA GLN A 287 -12.64 13.91 8.68
C GLN A 287 -11.78 14.37 9.86
N ARG A 288 -12.28 15.27 10.70
CA ARG A 288 -11.56 15.69 11.92
C ARG A 288 -11.32 14.53 12.90
N LEU A 289 -12.32 13.66 13.08
CA LEU A 289 -12.17 12.44 13.90
C LEU A 289 -11.14 11.48 13.31
N VAL A 290 -11.13 11.32 11.99
CA VAL A 290 -10.10 10.52 11.28
C VAL A 290 -8.71 11.08 11.55
N TRP A 291 -8.50 12.39 11.49
CA TRP A 291 -7.21 13.01 11.81
C TRP A 291 -6.82 12.85 13.27
N ASP A 292 -7.77 12.88 14.19
CA ASP A 292 -7.49 12.60 15.61
C ASP A 292 -7.08 11.14 15.84
N ILE A 293 -7.67 10.20 15.08
CA ILE A 293 -7.23 8.80 15.09
C ILE A 293 -5.82 8.67 14.51
N GLU A 294 -5.57 9.25 13.33
CA GLU A 294 -4.24 9.21 12.68
C GLU A 294 -3.14 9.76 13.61
N ARG A 295 -3.43 10.86 14.31
CA ARG A 295 -2.52 11.44 15.31
C ARG A 295 -2.19 10.44 16.41
N LYS A 296 -3.20 9.80 17.00
CA LYS A 296 -3.01 8.79 18.06
C LYS A 296 -2.23 7.58 17.59
N LEU A 297 -2.51 7.12 16.37
CA LEU A 297 -1.77 6.01 15.76
C LEU A 297 -0.29 6.37 15.54
N ALA A 298 0.01 7.61 15.16
CA ALA A 298 1.39 8.10 15.01
C ALA A 298 2.08 8.27 16.39
N GLU A 299 1.38 8.82 17.38
CA GLU A 299 1.88 8.96 18.76
C GLU A 299 2.21 7.61 19.39
N ASP A 300 1.42 6.59 19.10
CA ASP A 300 1.60 5.22 19.61
C ASP A 300 2.56 4.37 18.75
N ASP A 301 3.09 4.90 17.65
CA ASP A 301 3.86 4.14 16.65
C ASP A 301 3.15 2.83 16.26
N ALA A 302 1.84 2.91 16.03
CA ALA A 302 0.98 1.75 15.86
C ALA A 302 1.41 0.89 14.66
N GLN A 303 1.55 1.52 13.49
CA GLN A 303 2.08 0.93 12.27
C GLN A 303 2.58 2.06 11.35
N PRO A 304 3.85 2.49 11.49
CA PRO A 304 4.36 3.62 10.72
C PRO A 304 4.23 3.41 9.22
N VAL A 305 3.55 4.34 8.56
CA VAL A 305 3.44 4.37 7.10
C VAL A 305 4.71 4.99 6.52
N ILE A 306 5.24 4.39 5.46
CA ILE A 306 6.45 4.85 4.77
C ILE A 306 6.06 5.78 3.62
N LEU A 307 5.27 5.27 2.68
CA LEU A 307 4.76 6.05 1.53
C LEU A 307 3.47 5.41 0.97
N PHE A 308 2.66 6.22 0.32
CA PHE A 308 1.64 5.76 -0.62
C PHE A 308 2.23 5.71 -2.01
N ARG A 309 2.05 4.58 -2.69
CA ARG A 309 2.62 4.32 -4.02
C ARG A 309 1.76 4.93 -5.11
N ARG A 310 2.39 5.23 -6.25
CA ARG A 310 1.70 5.53 -7.49
C ARG A 310 1.82 4.37 -8.47
N VAL A 311 0.81 4.22 -9.33
CA VAL A 311 0.78 3.18 -10.35
C VAL A 311 0.57 3.81 -11.72
N GLY A 312 1.41 3.45 -12.66
CA GLY A 312 1.24 3.81 -14.06
C GLY A 312 0.23 2.88 -14.73
N TYR A 313 -0.75 3.45 -15.40
CA TYR A 313 -1.69 2.75 -16.28
C TYR A 313 -1.43 3.18 -17.71
N CYS A 314 -1.29 2.23 -18.61
CA CYS A 314 -1.26 2.50 -20.04
C CYS A 314 -2.35 1.67 -20.74
N TRP A 315 -3.04 2.29 -21.70
CA TRP A 315 -4.05 1.62 -22.52
C TRP A 315 -3.99 2.08 -23.96
N GLN A 316 -4.45 1.21 -24.85
CA GLN A 316 -4.48 1.49 -26.26
C GLN A 316 -5.58 2.50 -26.60
N PRO A 317 -5.45 3.32 -27.67
CA PRO A 317 -6.40 4.37 -28.01
C PRO A 317 -7.83 3.89 -28.27
N GLN A 318 -8.00 2.63 -28.71
CA GLN A 318 -9.32 2.02 -28.91
C GLN A 318 -10.06 1.73 -27.61
N VAL A 319 -9.41 1.73 -26.45
CA VAL A 319 -10.05 1.53 -25.14
C VAL A 319 -10.74 2.84 -24.73
N LYS A 320 -12.05 2.81 -24.64
CA LYS A 320 -12.90 3.95 -24.28
C LYS A 320 -13.67 3.67 -22.99
N GLY A 321 -14.12 4.72 -22.30
CA GLY A 321 -14.91 4.62 -21.08
C GLY A 321 -14.12 4.20 -19.83
N LEU A 322 -12.80 4.07 -19.94
CA LEU A 322 -11.96 3.76 -18.78
C LEU A 322 -12.00 4.91 -17.78
N THR A 323 -12.31 4.57 -16.51
CA THR A 323 -12.26 5.51 -15.39
C THR A 323 -11.19 5.05 -14.42
N ILE A 324 -10.15 5.87 -14.24
CA ILE A 324 -9.09 5.60 -13.28
C ILE A 324 -9.31 6.47 -12.04
N MET A 325 -9.29 5.84 -10.88
CA MET A 325 -9.42 6.45 -9.55
C MET A 325 -8.48 5.73 -8.56
N VAL A 326 -8.30 6.27 -7.39
CA VAL A 326 -7.35 5.77 -6.36
C VAL A 326 -7.56 4.30 -5.96
N ASN A 327 -8.76 3.76 -6.12
CA ASN A 327 -9.09 2.37 -5.80
C ASN A 327 -9.46 1.52 -7.03
N SER A 328 -9.09 1.96 -8.23
CA SER A 328 -9.43 1.25 -9.49
C SER A 328 -8.98 -0.21 -9.51
N MET A 329 -7.82 -0.51 -8.94
CA MET A 329 -7.28 -1.87 -8.86
C MET A 329 -8.25 -2.83 -8.15
N PHE A 330 -9.05 -2.34 -7.20
CA PHE A 330 -9.94 -3.15 -6.37
C PHE A 330 -11.39 -3.15 -6.87
N ASN A 331 -11.82 -2.12 -7.60
CA ASN A 331 -13.16 -2.02 -8.16
C ASN A 331 -13.26 -2.48 -9.62
N GLY A 332 -12.21 -3.13 -10.14
CA GLY A 332 -12.15 -3.67 -11.48
C GLY A 332 -12.18 -2.59 -12.57
N TRP A 333 -11.64 -1.40 -12.30
CA TRP A 333 -11.58 -0.26 -13.23
C TRP A 333 -12.93 0.07 -13.87
N ARG A 334 -14.03 -0.35 -13.28
CA ARG A 334 -15.38 -0.22 -13.82
C ARG A 334 -15.49 -0.78 -15.23
N PHE A 335 -14.95 -1.97 -15.46
CA PHE A 335 -14.93 -2.62 -16.79
C PHE A 335 -16.31 -2.78 -17.41
N GLU A 336 -17.39 -2.66 -16.64
CA GLU A 336 -18.75 -2.63 -17.20
C GLU A 336 -19.01 -1.42 -18.12
N ASP A 337 -18.26 -0.33 -17.96
CA ASP A 337 -18.41 0.90 -18.74
C ASP A 337 -17.39 1.01 -19.89
N ILE A 338 -16.44 0.10 -19.97
CA ILE A 338 -15.41 0.08 -21.03
C ILE A 338 -15.93 -0.55 -22.32
N TRP A 339 -15.53 0.05 -23.43
CA TRP A 339 -15.80 -0.48 -24.77
C TRP A 339 -14.60 -0.27 -25.68
N LEU A 340 -14.54 -1.01 -26.80
CA LEU A 340 -13.47 -0.93 -27.80
C LEU A 340 -14.00 -0.27 -29.06
N ASP A 341 -13.35 0.83 -29.45
CA ASP A 341 -13.58 1.54 -30.72
C ASP A 341 -12.72 0.86 -31.79
N LYS A 342 -13.33 -0.10 -32.51
CA LYS A 342 -12.67 -0.93 -33.55
C LYS A 342 -13.12 -0.56 -34.94
#